data_bcb2d7a5cb2183b05764c1abd20bf296
#
_entry.id   bcb2d7a5cb2183b05764c1abd20bf296
#
_cell.length_a   1.000
_cell.length_b   1.000
_cell.length_c   1.000
_cell.angle_alpha   90.00
_cell.angle_beta   90.00
_cell.angle_gamma   90.00
#
_symmetry.space_group_name_H-M   'P 1'
#
loop_
_entity.id
_entity.type
_entity.pdbx_description
1 polymer ?
#
loop_
_entity_poly.entity_id
_entity_poly.type
_entity_poly.pdbx_seq_one_letter_code
_entity_poly.pdbx_strand_id
1 'polypeptide(L)'
;EGFYTTWSPPRAENIIHFANLKPGKYKLYIRAVSKEEQNVIFAERTIDVIIAHPAWLSFWAILCYIVLGILLLFIITRIIYFKKQKKISDEKTQFFINTAHDLRTPLTLIKAPLEELSEKAQLTASGLNCMKTALKNVDALLRLTTNLINFEHTEVYSPKLYIAEFELNTYMQNLCNGFHSYSATKNIDFTYESNFKETKVWFDKEKMDSILKNIISNALKYTPDYGYVCVCVTETKDSWKVKVSDTGIGIPAEEKKKIFKLHFRGSNAINSKITGSGIGLMLVWKL
;
A
#
# COMPACT_ATOMS: atom_id res chain seq x y z
N GLU A 1 -9.49 -56.32 -39.39
CA GLU A 1 -10.59 -56.47 -38.41
C GLU A 1 -11.03 -55.11 -37.95
N GLY A 2 -12.33 -54.82 -38.04
CA GLY A 2 -12.95 -53.66 -37.39
C GLY A 2 -13.53 -52.56 -38.31
N PHE A 3 -13.23 -52.51 -39.58
CA PHE A 3 -13.81 -51.48 -40.46
C PHE A 3 -14.49 -52.05 -41.72
N TYR A 4 -13.87 -53.03 -42.35
CA TYR A 4 -14.46 -53.76 -43.48
C TYR A 4 -14.36 -55.24 -43.15
N THR A 5 -15.48 -55.94 -43.20
CA THR A 5 -15.58 -57.40 -42.97
C THR A 5 -15.52 -58.23 -44.25
N THR A 6 -15.57 -57.55 -45.38
CA THR A 6 -15.56 -58.15 -46.69
C THR A 6 -14.34 -57.74 -47.51
N TRP A 7 -13.85 -58.61 -48.36
CA TRP A 7 -12.76 -58.31 -49.26
C TRP A 7 -13.21 -57.31 -50.35
N SER A 8 -12.36 -56.32 -50.59
CA SER A 8 -12.59 -55.46 -51.76
C SER A 8 -12.27 -56.21 -53.05
N PRO A 9 -12.96 -55.86 -54.17
CA PRO A 9 -12.65 -56.46 -55.47
C PRO A 9 -11.16 -56.23 -55.82
N PRO A 10 -10.53 -57.17 -56.56
CA PRO A 10 -9.14 -57.03 -56.97
C PRO A 10 -8.92 -55.76 -57.78
N ARG A 11 -7.85 -55.00 -57.44
CA ARG A 11 -7.43 -53.77 -58.11
C ARG A 11 -6.00 -53.89 -58.59
N ALA A 12 -5.71 -53.32 -59.74
CA ALA A 12 -4.33 -53.29 -60.26
C ALA A 12 -3.50 -52.12 -59.63
N GLU A 13 -4.14 -51.27 -58.85
CA GLU A 13 -3.51 -50.11 -58.22
C GLU A 13 -2.80 -50.52 -56.92
N ASN A 14 -1.58 -50.03 -56.74
CA ASN A 14 -0.76 -50.29 -55.58
C ASN A 14 -1.07 -49.32 -54.42
N ILE A 15 -2.16 -48.51 -54.49
CA ILE A 15 -2.50 -47.50 -53.51
C ILE A 15 -3.84 -47.82 -52.85
N ILE A 16 -3.88 -47.84 -51.53
CA ILE A 16 -5.12 -48.03 -50.76
C ILE A 16 -5.36 -46.76 -49.94
N HIS A 17 -6.50 -46.15 -50.17
CA HIS A 17 -6.92 -44.96 -49.42
C HIS A 17 -7.88 -45.35 -48.30
N PHE A 18 -7.53 -44.95 -47.09
CA PHE A 18 -8.40 -45.07 -45.91
C PHE A 18 -8.82 -43.70 -45.49
N ALA A 19 -10.13 -43.43 -45.47
CA ALA A 19 -10.67 -42.20 -44.95
C ALA A 19 -11.32 -42.41 -43.57
N ASN A 20 -11.14 -41.44 -42.66
CA ASN A 20 -11.81 -41.38 -41.35
C ASN A 20 -11.54 -42.61 -40.41
N LEU A 21 -10.36 -43.18 -40.45
CA LEU A 21 -9.98 -44.18 -39.44
C LEU A 21 -9.83 -43.51 -38.08
N LYS A 22 -10.57 -44.01 -37.07
CA LYS A 22 -10.42 -43.60 -35.68
C LYS A 22 -9.11 -44.09 -35.08
N PRO A 23 -8.56 -43.42 -34.08
CA PRO A 23 -7.40 -43.97 -33.37
C PRO A 23 -7.67 -45.36 -32.84
N GLY A 24 -6.72 -46.26 -33.09
CA GLY A 24 -6.86 -47.67 -32.72
C GLY A 24 -5.85 -48.56 -33.44
N LYS A 25 -5.92 -49.88 -33.17
CA LYS A 25 -5.10 -50.89 -33.83
C LYS A 25 -5.95 -51.59 -34.88
N TYR A 26 -5.48 -51.60 -36.12
CA TYR A 26 -6.14 -52.21 -37.26
C TYR A 26 -5.20 -53.26 -37.86
N LYS A 27 -5.77 -54.35 -38.42
CA LYS A 27 -5.04 -55.32 -39.22
C LYS A 27 -5.47 -55.25 -40.66
N LEU A 28 -4.55 -54.93 -41.53
CA LEU A 28 -4.76 -54.91 -42.98
C LEU A 28 -4.32 -56.25 -43.54
N TYR A 29 -5.27 -56.94 -44.15
CA TYR A 29 -5.03 -58.18 -44.87
C TYR A 29 -4.93 -57.90 -46.38
N ILE A 30 -3.85 -58.32 -47.01
CA ILE A 30 -3.59 -58.14 -48.44
C ILE A 30 -3.44 -59.52 -49.04
N ARG A 31 -4.22 -59.82 -50.11
CA ARG A 31 -4.17 -61.01 -50.87
C ARG A 31 -3.80 -60.73 -52.29
N ALA A 32 -2.93 -61.54 -52.87
CA ALA A 32 -2.67 -61.61 -54.28
C ALA A 32 -3.48 -62.79 -54.85
N VAL A 33 -4.33 -62.50 -55.85
CA VAL A 33 -5.21 -63.49 -56.49
C VAL A 33 -4.91 -63.62 -57.98
N SER A 34 -5.18 -64.77 -58.59
CA SER A 34 -5.06 -64.95 -60.06
C SER A 34 -5.99 -64.06 -60.80
N LYS A 35 -5.57 -63.60 -61.97
CA LYS A 35 -6.40 -62.78 -62.89
C LYS A 35 -7.47 -63.63 -63.59
N GLU A 36 -7.21 -64.90 -63.80
CA GLU A 36 -8.08 -65.81 -64.50
C GLU A 36 -9.03 -66.56 -63.60
N GLU A 37 -8.56 -66.98 -62.42
CA GLU A 37 -9.35 -67.70 -61.41
C GLU A 37 -9.25 -66.94 -60.06
N GLN A 38 -10.27 -66.14 -59.73
CA GLN A 38 -10.28 -65.26 -58.49
C GLN A 38 -10.23 -66.05 -57.20
N ASN A 39 -10.39 -67.39 -57.20
CA ASN A 39 -10.30 -68.24 -56.01
C ASN A 39 -8.90 -68.76 -55.70
N VAL A 40 -7.92 -68.53 -56.61
CA VAL A 40 -6.55 -68.98 -56.39
C VAL A 40 -5.75 -67.88 -55.72
N ILE A 41 -5.40 -68.08 -54.45
CA ILE A 41 -4.64 -67.14 -53.65
C ILE A 41 -3.15 -67.46 -53.78
N PHE A 42 -2.33 -66.60 -54.34
CA PHE A 42 -0.88 -66.79 -54.46
C PHE A 42 -0.11 -66.35 -53.21
N ALA A 43 -0.57 -65.33 -52.52
CA ALA A 43 0.07 -64.87 -51.30
C ALA A 43 -0.93 -64.06 -50.44
N GLU A 44 -0.73 -64.18 -49.13
CA GLU A 44 -1.46 -63.32 -48.13
C GLU A 44 -0.45 -62.65 -47.22
N ARG A 45 -0.64 -61.37 -46.94
CA ARG A 45 0.15 -60.64 -45.99
C ARG A 45 -0.74 -59.88 -45.03
N THR A 46 -0.35 -59.81 -43.78
CA THR A 46 -1.00 -59.00 -42.74
C THR A 46 -0.07 -57.88 -42.33
N ILE A 47 -0.60 -56.69 -42.28
CA ILE A 47 0.11 -55.48 -41.84
C ILE A 47 -0.65 -54.89 -40.64
N ASP A 48 0.04 -54.69 -39.54
CA ASP A 48 -0.53 -54.00 -38.37
C ASP A 48 -0.41 -52.49 -38.57
N VAL A 49 -1.55 -51.81 -38.57
CA VAL A 49 -1.66 -50.32 -38.70
C VAL A 49 -2.11 -49.76 -37.37
N ILE A 50 -1.27 -48.97 -36.76
CA ILE A 50 -1.55 -48.33 -35.47
C ILE A 50 -1.79 -46.83 -35.74
N ILE A 51 -2.98 -46.36 -35.45
CA ILE A 51 -3.32 -44.94 -35.51
C ILE A 51 -3.31 -44.38 -34.09
N ALA A 52 -2.34 -43.54 -33.81
CA ALA A 52 -2.18 -42.92 -32.51
C ALA A 52 -3.25 -41.86 -32.24
N HIS A 53 -3.61 -41.66 -31.00
CA HIS A 53 -4.43 -40.49 -30.58
C HIS A 53 -3.68 -39.20 -30.85
N PRO A 54 -4.39 -38.12 -31.25
CA PRO A 54 -3.77 -36.81 -31.38
C PRO A 54 -3.11 -36.35 -30.06
N ALA A 55 -1.96 -35.72 -30.17
CA ALA A 55 -1.17 -35.30 -29.01
C ALA A 55 -1.94 -34.46 -27.98
N TRP A 56 -2.89 -33.64 -28.46
CA TRP A 56 -3.74 -32.79 -27.60
C TRP A 56 -4.80 -33.56 -26.78
N LEU A 57 -5.09 -34.80 -27.10
CA LEU A 57 -5.95 -35.73 -26.34
C LEU A 57 -5.15 -36.71 -25.49
N SER A 58 -3.85 -36.55 -25.42
CA SER A 58 -3.00 -37.34 -24.55
C SER A 58 -3.37 -37.07 -23.07
N PHE A 59 -3.22 -38.12 -22.23
CA PHE A 59 -3.42 -37.99 -20.77
C PHE A 59 -2.66 -36.80 -20.17
N TRP A 60 -1.41 -36.59 -20.59
CA TRP A 60 -0.60 -35.46 -20.14
C TRP A 60 -1.12 -34.11 -20.60
N ALA A 61 -1.67 -34.00 -21.83
CA ALA A 61 -2.26 -32.75 -22.31
C ALA A 61 -3.52 -32.40 -21.54
N ILE A 62 -4.38 -33.40 -21.27
CA ILE A 62 -5.59 -33.20 -20.45
C ILE A 62 -5.22 -32.77 -19.04
N LEU A 63 -4.22 -33.40 -18.42
CA LEU A 63 -3.72 -33.01 -17.11
C LEU A 63 -3.22 -31.55 -17.09
N CYS A 64 -2.44 -31.16 -18.12
CA CYS A 64 -1.99 -29.77 -18.26
C CYS A 64 -3.16 -28.79 -18.39
N TYR A 65 -4.20 -29.11 -19.13
CA TYR A 65 -5.39 -28.26 -19.26
C TYR A 65 -6.13 -28.10 -17.93
N ILE A 66 -6.26 -29.17 -17.16
CA ILE A 66 -6.87 -29.13 -15.82
C ILE A 66 -6.05 -28.23 -14.88
N VAL A 67 -4.72 -28.41 -14.85
CA VAL A 67 -3.83 -27.59 -14.01
C VAL A 67 -3.90 -26.13 -14.42
N LEU A 68 -3.89 -25.83 -15.72
CA LEU A 68 -4.01 -24.47 -16.24
C LEU A 68 -5.36 -23.84 -15.85
N GLY A 69 -6.45 -24.61 -15.94
CA GLY A 69 -7.79 -24.18 -15.53
C GLY A 69 -7.87 -23.83 -14.05
N ILE A 70 -7.28 -24.69 -13.18
CA ILE A 70 -7.20 -24.44 -11.73
C ILE A 70 -6.37 -23.19 -11.44
N LEU A 71 -5.22 -23.02 -12.10
CA LEU A 71 -4.36 -21.85 -11.95
C LEU A 71 -5.10 -20.57 -12.37
N LEU A 72 -5.80 -20.59 -13.49
CA LEU A 72 -6.60 -19.47 -13.97
C LEU A 72 -7.70 -19.10 -12.96
N LEU A 73 -8.43 -20.10 -12.46
CA LEU A 73 -9.46 -19.91 -11.44
C LEU A 73 -8.88 -19.29 -10.16
N PHE A 74 -7.72 -19.77 -9.72
CA PHE A 74 -7.01 -19.22 -8.56
C PHE A 74 -6.62 -17.75 -8.78
N ILE A 75 -6.09 -17.41 -9.96
CA ILE A 75 -5.74 -16.02 -10.30
C ILE A 75 -6.99 -15.12 -10.29
N ILE A 76 -8.09 -15.58 -10.92
CA ILE A 76 -9.33 -14.81 -10.97
C ILE A 76 -9.89 -14.58 -9.56
N THR A 77 -9.93 -15.60 -8.72
CA THR A 77 -10.41 -15.47 -7.33
C THR A 77 -9.55 -14.51 -6.52
N ARG A 78 -8.22 -14.55 -6.70
CA ARG A 78 -7.29 -13.61 -6.06
C ARG A 78 -7.54 -12.18 -6.51
N ILE A 79 -7.72 -11.94 -7.81
CA ILE A 79 -8.04 -10.58 -8.35
C ILE A 79 -9.35 -10.06 -7.77
N ILE A 80 -10.40 -10.89 -7.74
CA ILE A 80 -11.71 -10.50 -7.18
C ILE A 80 -11.58 -10.19 -5.69
N TYR A 81 -10.86 -11.04 -4.93
CA TYR A 81 -10.61 -10.82 -3.51
C TYR A 81 -9.89 -9.50 -3.25
N PHE A 82 -8.80 -9.21 -3.98
CA PHE A 82 -8.07 -7.95 -3.84
C PHE A 82 -8.91 -6.73 -4.21
N LYS A 83 -9.70 -6.81 -5.30
CA LYS A 83 -10.62 -5.72 -5.68
C LYS A 83 -11.67 -5.46 -4.59
N LYS A 84 -12.23 -6.52 -4.00
CA LYS A 84 -13.21 -6.38 -2.90
C LYS A 84 -12.58 -5.78 -1.65
N GLN A 85 -11.38 -6.23 -1.26
CA GLN A 85 -10.65 -5.66 -0.12
C GLN A 85 -10.32 -4.19 -0.33
N LYS A 86 -9.84 -3.84 -1.54
CA LYS A 86 -9.57 -2.44 -1.88
C LYS A 86 -10.83 -1.58 -1.78
N LYS A 87 -11.95 -2.04 -2.35
CA LYS A 87 -13.22 -1.29 -2.29
C LYS A 87 -13.68 -1.05 -0.85
N ILE A 88 -13.60 -2.07 0.02
CA ILE A 88 -13.96 -1.93 1.45
C ILE A 88 -13.03 -0.93 2.14
N SER A 89 -11.73 -0.98 1.83
CA SER A 89 -10.75 -0.01 2.37
C SER A 89 -11.08 1.41 1.92
N ASP A 90 -11.36 1.61 0.62
CA ASP A 90 -11.69 2.92 0.05
C ASP A 90 -13.00 3.50 0.66
N GLU A 91 -14.04 2.68 0.81
CA GLU A 91 -15.31 3.08 1.45
C GLU A 91 -15.10 3.47 2.91
N LYS A 92 -14.31 2.71 3.65
CA LYS A 92 -13.96 3.01 5.04
C LYS A 92 -13.21 4.33 5.15
N THR A 93 -12.24 4.55 4.28
CA THR A 93 -11.47 5.79 4.19
C THR A 93 -12.35 6.99 3.90
N GLN A 94 -13.23 6.90 2.90
CA GLN A 94 -14.14 7.98 2.56
C GLN A 94 -15.10 8.29 3.71
N PHE A 95 -15.57 7.30 4.44
CA PHE A 95 -16.37 7.49 5.65
C PHE A 95 -15.62 8.30 6.71
N PHE A 96 -14.35 7.97 6.97
CA PHE A 96 -13.54 8.71 7.95
C PHE A 96 -13.28 10.15 7.53
N ILE A 97 -12.95 10.39 6.25
CA ILE A 97 -12.74 11.75 5.71
C ILE A 97 -14.01 12.58 5.89
N ASN A 98 -15.16 12.06 5.49
CA ASN A 98 -16.44 12.75 5.60
C ASN A 98 -16.78 13.04 7.07
N THR A 99 -16.66 12.04 7.95
CA THR A 99 -16.93 12.19 9.38
C THR A 99 -16.02 13.24 10.03
N ALA A 100 -14.73 13.24 9.68
CA ALA A 100 -13.79 14.22 10.21
C ALA A 100 -14.10 15.63 9.71
N HIS A 101 -14.51 15.80 8.45
CA HIS A 101 -14.98 17.08 7.91
C HIS A 101 -16.23 17.56 8.64
N ASP A 102 -17.21 16.67 8.84
CA ASP A 102 -18.46 16.98 9.51
C ASP A 102 -18.28 17.30 11.02
N LEU A 103 -17.23 16.77 11.64
CA LEU A 103 -16.83 17.13 13.00
C LEU A 103 -16.09 18.47 13.07
N ARG A 104 -15.29 18.82 12.05
CA ARG A 104 -14.54 20.08 12.02
C ARG A 104 -15.46 21.30 12.05
N THR A 105 -16.54 21.27 11.29
CA THR A 105 -17.48 22.38 11.16
C THR A 105 -18.10 22.79 12.51
N PRO A 106 -18.78 21.89 13.27
CA PRO A 106 -19.34 22.27 14.56
C PRO A 106 -18.27 22.66 15.59
N LEU A 107 -17.09 22.04 15.56
CA LEU A 107 -15.99 22.41 16.44
C LEU A 107 -15.49 23.84 16.18
N THR A 108 -15.40 24.25 14.91
CA THR A 108 -15.04 25.62 14.54
C THR A 108 -16.12 26.61 14.98
N LEU A 109 -17.41 26.23 14.82
CA LEU A 109 -18.55 27.05 15.27
C LEU A 109 -18.63 27.17 16.80
N ILE A 110 -18.13 26.20 17.56
CA ILE A 110 -18.01 26.29 19.03
C ILE A 110 -16.78 27.14 19.41
N LYS A 111 -15.69 27.03 18.68
CA LYS A 111 -14.44 27.74 18.99
C LYS A 111 -14.61 29.27 18.89
N ALA A 112 -15.18 29.74 17.81
CA ALA A 112 -15.31 31.17 17.55
C ALA A 112 -16.08 31.94 18.66
N PRO A 113 -17.27 31.51 19.13
CA PRO A 113 -17.95 32.17 20.26
C PRO A 113 -17.17 32.07 21.58
N LEU A 114 -16.45 30.95 21.81
CA LEU A 114 -15.62 30.83 23.01
C LEU A 114 -14.43 31.78 23.00
N GLU A 115 -13.82 31.99 21.83
CA GLU A 115 -12.75 33.00 21.66
C GLU A 115 -13.29 34.43 21.89
N GLU A 116 -14.44 34.76 21.31
CA GLU A 116 -15.09 36.06 21.49
C GLU A 116 -15.45 36.30 22.95
N LEU A 117 -16.00 35.33 23.67
CA LEU A 117 -16.27 35.43 25.10
C LEU A 117 -14.99 35.59 25.93
N SER A 118 -13.90 34.94 25.55
CA SER A 118 -12.59 35.03 26.22
C SER A 118 -12.02 36.46 26.12
N GLU A 119 -12.26 37.13 24.99
CA GLU A 119 -11.73 38.50 24.75
C GLU A 119 -12.61 39.64 25.29
N LYS A 120 -13.94 39.46 25.23
CA LYS A 120 -14.90 40.55 25.49
C LYS A 120 -15.60 40.45 26.83
N ALA A 121 -15.67 39.28 27.47
CA ALA A 121 -16.40 39.10 28.70
C ALA A 121 -15.55 39.36 29.95
N GLN A 122 -16.07 40.11 30.92
CA GLN A 122 -15.49 40.19 32.27
C GLN A 122 -15.80 38.90 33.06
N LEU A 123 -14.97 37.88 32.83
CA LEU A 123 -15.13 36.58 33.50
C LEU A 123 -14.44 36.58 34.86
N THR A 124 -15.04 35.86 35.81
CA THR A 124 -14.33 35.52 37.05
C THR A 124 -13.10 34.64 36.74
N ALA A 125 -12.11 34.62 37.64
CA ALA A 125 -10.92 33.77 37.50
C ALA A 125 -11.27 32.29 37.21
N SER A 126 -12.31 31.77 37.87
CA SER A 126 -12.84 30.43 37.62
C SER A 126 -13.46 30.29 36.22
N GLY A 127 -14.26 31.28 35.80
CA GLY A 127 -14.85 31.29 34.44
C GLY A 127 -13.80 31.35 33.34
N LEU A 128 -12.75 32.15 33.52
CA LEU A 128 -11.63 32.23 32.58
C LEU A 128 -10.87 30.88 32.47
N ASN A 129 -10.66 30.17 33.57
CA ASN A 129 -10.05 28.88 33.56
C ASN A 129 -10.91 27.80 32.86
N CYS A 130 -12.23 27.82 33.09
CA CYS A 130 -13.16 26.96 32.36
C CYS A 130 -13.13 27.22 30.86
N MET A 131 -13.14 28.50 30.46
CA MET A 131 -13.07 28.93 29.07
C MET A 131 -11.76 28.47 28.38
N LYS A 132 -10.61 28.72 29.02
CA LYS A 132 -9.31 28.24 28.52
C LYS A 132 -9.26 26.73 28.38
N THR A 133 -9.88 26.00 29.29
CA THR A 133 -9.96 24.52 29.23
C THR A 133 -10.85 24.08 28.06
N ALA A 134 -11.99 24.74 27.84
CA ALA A 134 -12.88 24.45 26.72
C ALA A 134 -12.20 24.69 25.37
N LEU A 135 -11.56 25.86 25.19
CA LEU A 135 -10.78 26.20 23.98
C LEU A 135 -9.67 25.16 23.72
N LYS A 136 -8.92 24.80 24.74
CA LYS A 136 -7.87 23.77 24.65
C LYS A 136 -8.41 22.43 24.16
N ASN A 137 -9.58 22.01 24.63
CA ASN A 137 -10.22 20.76 24.23
C ASN A 137 -10.75 20.84 22.79
N VAL A 138 -11.34 21.96 22.39
CA VAL A 138 -11.78 22.19 21.00
C VAL A 138 -10.57 22.14 20.04
N ASP A 139 -9.48 22.79 20.36
CA ASP A 139 -8.24 22.74 19.58
C ASP A 139 -7.65 21.34 19.51
N ALA A 140 -7.73 20.57 20.58
CA ALA A 140 -7.31 19.16 20.58
C ALA A 140 -8.15 18.30 19.65
N LEU A 141 -9.47 18.48 19.65
CA LEU A 141 -10.39 17.78 18.75
C LEU A 141 -10.17 18.17 17.29
N LEU A 142 -10.01 19.48 17.00
CA LEU A 142 -9.68 19.95 15.64
C LEU A 142 -8.37 19.35 15.12
N ARG A 143 -7.36 19.25 15.97
CA ARG A 143 -6.10 18.58 15.60
C ARG A 143 -6.28 17.08 15.34
N LEU A 144 -7.09 16.40 16.14
CA LEU A 144 -7.37 14.98 15.94
C LEU A 144 -8.11 14.72 14.64
N THR A 145 -9.13 15.54 14.31
CA THR A 145 -9.86 15.43 13.04
C THR A 145 -8.95 15.70 11.84
N THR A 146 -8.09 16.70 11.93
CA THR A 146 -7.11 17.03 10.87
C THR A 146 -6.11 15.90 10.67
N ASN A 147 -5.59 15.34 11.76
CA ASN A 147 -4.66 14.20 11.69
C ASN A 147 -5.34 12.95 11.10
N LEU A 148 -6.61 12.73 11.39
CA LEU A 148 -7.39 11.62 10.82
C LEU A 148 -7.57 11.78 9.30
N ILE A 149 -7.90 12.98 8.83
CA ILE A 149 -8.02 13.29 7.40
C ILE A 149 -6.67 13.07 6.69
N ASN A 150 -5.60 13.63 7.24
CA ASN A 150 -4.26 13.50 6.66
C ASN A 150 -3.78 12.05 6.60
N PHE A 151 -4.15 11.23 7.60
CA PHE A 151 -3.85 9.80 7.61
C PHE A 151 -4.52 9.07 6.44
N GLU A 152 -5.81 9.29 6.24
CA GLU A 152 -6.58 8.60 5.23
C GLU A 152 -6.21 9.04 3.80
N HIS A 153 -5.92 10.34 3.59
CA HIS A 153 -5.43 10.83 2.30
C HIS A 153 -4.12 10.15 1.84
N THR A 154 -3.28 9.71 2.78
CA THR A 154 -2.04 8.99 2.46
C THR A 154 -2.24 7.54 2.05
N GLU A 155 -3.36 6.91 2.40
CA GLU A 155 -3.62 5.50 2.04
C GLU A 155 -4.30 5.32 0.66
N VAL A 156 -5.13 6.26 0.24
CA VAL A 156 -6.03 6.10 -0.93
C VAL A 156 -5.49 6.70 -2.21
N TYR A 157 -4.75 7.78 -2.11
CA TYR A 157 -4.21 8.48 -3.28
C TYR A 157 -2.68 8.42 -3.25
N SER A 158 -2.06 7.96 -4.35
CA SER A 158 -0.65 8.29 -4.62
C SER A 158 -0.57 9.82 -4.66
N PRO A 159 -0.05 10.47 -3.62
CA PRO A 159 -0.16 11.91 -3.54
C PRO A 159 0.68 12.54 -4.64
N LYS A 160 0.07 13.36 -5.48
CA LYS A 160 0.82 14.21 -6.39
C LYS A 160 1.77 15.07 -5.55
N LEU A 161 3.05 15.03 -5.88
CA LEU A 161 4.04 15.88 -5.24
C LEU A 161 4.01 17.27 -5.91
N TYR A 162 3.84 18.31 -5.11
CA TYR A 162 3.93 19.71 -5.54
C TYR A 162 5.32 20.24 -5.20
N ILE A 163 6.29 19.90 -6.04
CA ILE A 163 7.69 20.26 -5.81
C ILE A 163 7.94 21.68 -6.28
N ALA A 164 8.51 22.51 -5.41
CA ALA A 164 8.95 23.86 -5.69
C ALA A 164 10.36 24.13 -5.12
N GLU A 165 11.00 25.18 -5.60
CA GLU A 165 12.32 25.62 -5.14
C GLU A 165 12.18 26.45 -3.87
N PHE A 166 12.98 26.13 -2.85
CA PHE A 166 13.04 26.88 -1.60
C PHE A 166 14.49 27.11 -1.17
N GLU A 167 14.74 28.26 -0.53
CA GLU A 167 15.98 28.48 0.21
C GLU A 167 15.87 27.79 1.56
N LEU A 168 16.71 26.76 1.78
CA LEU A 168 16.56 25.81 2.88
C LEU A 168 16.73 26.46 4.26
N ASN A 169 17.73 27.35 4.42
CA ASN A 169 17.97 28.01 5.71
C ASN A 169 16.82 28.90 6.13
N THR A 170 16.33 29.75 5.23
CA THR A 170 15.19 30.64 5.47
C THR A 170 13.94 29.84 5.82
N TYR A 171 13.70 28.75 5.08
CA TYR A 171 12.59 27.86 5.35
C TYR A 171 12.68 27.24 6.76
N MET A 172 13.83 26.67 7.11
CA MET A 172 14.04 26.01 8.40
C MET A 172 14.00 27.01 9.58
N GLN A 173 14.61 28.18 9.43
CA GLN A 173 14.52 29.24 10.44
C GLN A 173 13.09 29.67 10.72
N ASN A 174 12.29 29.92 9.67
CA ASN A 174 10.90 30.30 9.80
C ASN A 174 10.09 29.19 10.50
N LEU A 175 10.36 27.92 10.15
CA LEU A 175 9.71 26.79 10.79
C LEU A 175 10.07 26.70 12.29
N CYS A 176 11.35 26.81 12.64
CA CYS A 176 11.82 26.74 14.01
C CYS A 176 11.35 27.92 14.86
N ASN A 177 11.29 29.14 14.28
CA ASN A 177 10.75 30.33 14.96
C ASN A 177 9.32 30.10 15.47
N GLY A 178 8.51 29.34 14.75
CA GLY A 178 7.15 28.96 15.19
C GLY A 178 7.09 28.17 16.48
N PHE A 179 8.19 27.56 16.93
CA PHE A 179 8.25 26.74 18.15
C PHE A 179 8.87 27.46 19.37
N HIS A 180 9.45 28.64 19.22
CA HIS A 180 10.08 29.38 20.33
C HIS A 180 9.10 29.71 21.45
N SER A 181 7.87 30.12 21.12
CA SER A 181 6.87 30.38 22.18
C SER A 181 6.56 29.14 23.01
N TYR A 182 6.49 27.97 22.36
CA TYR A 182 6.22 26.71 23.05
C TYR A 182 7.42 26.25 23.88
N SER A 183 8.65 26.35 23.37
CA SER A 183 9.86 25.99 24.12
C SER A 183 10.04 26.89 25.35
N ALA A 184 9.74 28.20 25.22
CA ALA A 184 9.78 29.16 26.32
C ALA A 184 8.80 28.79 27.46
N THR A 185 7.60 28.29 27.18
CA THR A 185 6.65 27.87 28.23
C THR A 185 7.14 26.71 29.08
N LYS A 186 8.09 25.94 28.59
CA LYS A 186 8.73 24.81 29.29
C LYS A 186 10.18 25.07 29.70
N ASN A 187 10.68 26.29 29.48
CA ASN A 187 12.09 26.66 29.67
C ASN A 187 13.05 25.68 28.95
N ILE A 188 12.64 25.16 27.78
CA ILE A 188 13.50 24.28 26.96
C ILE A 188 14.45 25.15 26.15
N ASP A 189 15.74 24.84 26.21
CA ASP A 189 16.75 25.42 25.33
C ASP A 189 16.57 24.82 23.92
N PHE A 190 16.00 25.63 23.01
CA PHE A 190 15.66 25.23 21.64
C PHE A 190 16.55 25.95 20.65
N THR A 191 17.43 25.20 19.98
CA THR A 191 18.43 25.74 19.03
C THR A 191 18.20 25.23 17.62
N TYR A 192 18.55 26.07 16.66
CA TYR A 192 18.65 25.71 15.24
C TYR A 192 20.10 25.93 14.78
N GLU A 193 20.70 24.91 14.21
CA GLU A 193 22.05 24.93 13.69
C GLU A 193 22.06 24.48 12.22
N SER A 194 22.85 25.17 11.38
CA SER A 194 23.00 24.83 9.97
C SER A 194 24.42 25.08 9.53
N ASN A 195 24.98 24.14 8.80
CA ASN A 195 26.24 24.33 8.06
C ASN A 195 26.04 24.71 6.60
N PHE A 196 24.78 24.91 6.19
CA PHE A 196 24.45 25.35 4.86
C PHE A 196 24.85 26.82 4.64
N LYS A 197 25.45 27.08 3.51
CA LYS A 197 25.42 28.39 2.85
C LYS A 197 24.14 28.45 2.02
N GLU A 198 23.78 29.58 1.47
CA GLU A 198 22.57 29.77 0.67
C GLU A 198 22.40 28.65 -0.36
N THR A 199 21.59 27.65 -0.02
CA THR A 199 21.37 26.48 -0.88
C THR A 199 19.89 26.36 -1.20
N LYS A 200 19.59 26.40 -2.48
CA LYS A 200 18.26 26.15 -3.02
C LYS A 200 18.02 24.66 -3.14
N VAL A 201 16.90 24.21 -2.62
CA VAL A 201 16.49 22.80 -2.64
C VAL A 201 15.05 22.68 -3.15
N TRP A 202 14.74 21.53 -3.72
CA TRP A 202 13.44 21.24 -4.30
C TRP A 202 12.69 20.21 -3.45
N PHE A 203 11.53 20.60 -2.94
CA PHE A 203 10.67 19.71 -2.17
C PHE A 203 9.21 20.16 -2.16
N ASP A 204 8.32 19.29 -1.68
CA ASP A 204 6.92 19.62 -1.42
C ASP A 204 6.81 20.24 -0.02
N LYS A 205 6.49 21.53 0.02
CA LYS A 205 6.43 22.31 1.27
C LYS A 205 5.42 21.78 2.26
N GLU A 206 4.22 21.41 1.81
CA GLU A 206 3.15 20.96 2.71
C GLU A 206 3.53 19.64 3.41
N LYS A 207 4.13 18.73 2.66
CA LYS A 207 4.61 17.46 3.20
C LYS A 207 5.80 17.67 4.14
N MET A 208 6.76 18.49 3.75
CA MET A 208 7.92 18.80 4.58
C MET A 208 7.50 19.51 5.87
N ASP A 209 6.57 20.46 5.80
CA ASP A 209 5.96 21.10 6.97
C ASP A 209 5.32 20.07 7.91
N SER A 210 4.55 19.14 7.34
CA SER A 210 3.90 18.09 8.12
C SER A 210 4.92 17.17 8.83
N ILE A 211 5.96 16.73 8.11
CA ILE A 211 7.02 15.88 8.64
C ILE A 211 7.76 16.60 9.78
N LEU A 212 8.29 17.79 9.50
CA LEU A 212 9.16 18.51 10.44
C LEU A 212 8.38 19.00 11.68
N LYS A 213 7.16 19.52 11.50
CA LYS A 213 6.29 19.90 12.61
C LYS A 213 5.97 18.73 13.54
N ASN A 214 5.72 17.52 12.98
CA ASN A 214 5.49 16.33 13.81
C ASN A 214 6.75 15.92 14.60
N ILE A 215 7.91 15.97 13.98
CA ILE A 215 9.18 15.57 14.65
C ILE A 215 9.55 16.59 15.72
N ILE A 216 9.58 17.89 15.39
CA ILE A 216 9.98 18.97 16.33
C ILE A 216 8.99 19.06 17.50
N SER A 217 7.69 19.02 17.21
CA SER A 217 6.68 19.06 18.26
C SER A 217 6.77 17.86 19.22
N ASN A 218 7.12 16.66 18.69
CA ASN A 218 7.37 15.50 19.55
C ASN A 218 8.62 15.70 20.41
N ALA A 219 9.72 16.17 19.85
CA ALA A 219 10.93 16.46 20.59
C ALA A 219 10.64 17.41 21.77
N LEU A 220 10.03 18.56 21.52
CA LEU A 220 9.66 19.54 22.56
C LEU A 220 8.66 18.99 23.57
N LYS A 221 7.71 18.19 23.12
CA LYS A 221 6.67 17.62 23.96
C LYS A 221 7.22 16.59 24.96
N TYR A 222 8.12 15.73 24.51
CA TYR A 222 8.68 14.64 25.32
C TYR A 222 9.96 15.03 26.09
N THR A 223 10.48 16.22 25.85
CA THR A 223 11.55 16.82 26.65
C THR A 223 10.97 17.44 27.92
N PRO A 224 11.52 17.14 29.11
CA PRO A 224 11.13 17.78 30.37
C PRO A 224 11.48 19.26 30.35
N ASP A 225 10.92 20.00 31.31
CA ASP A 225 11.27 21.40 31.56
C ASP A 225 12.77 21.53 31.82
N TYR A 226 13.37 22.64 31.35
CA TYR A 226 14.82 22.89 31.38
C TYR A 226 15.67 21.90 30.56
N GLY A 227 15.07 21.13 29.67
CA GLY A 227 15.79 20.25 28.75
C GLY A 227 16.32 21.01 27.54
N TYR A 228 16.89 20.26 26.59
CA TYR A 228 17.49 20.77 25.36
C TYR A 228 16.93 20.08 24.13
N VAL A 229 16.66 20.85 23.08
CA VAL A 229 16.25 20.36 21.76
C VAL A 229 17.01 21.12 20.67
N CYS A 230 17.70 20.38 19.80
CA CYS A 230 18.45 20.96 18.70
C CYS A 230 17.96 20.44 17.35
N VAL A 231 17.71 21.33 16.42
CA VAL A 231 17.43 21.03 15.01
C VAL A 231 18.70 21.37 14.20
N CYS A 232 19.40 20.36 13.75
CA CYS A 232 20.64 20.51 12.97
C CYS A 232 20.42 20.10 11.53
N VAL A 233 20.78 20.98 10.60
CA VAL A 233 20.73 20.72 9.15
C VAL A 233 22.15 20.64 8.62
N THR A 234 22.48 19.51 8.00
CA THR A 234 23.81 19.25 7.45
C THR A 234 23.75 18.89 5.98
N GLU A 235 24.68 19.46 5.20
CA GLU A 235 24.86 19.13 3.79
C GLU A 235 25.84 17.97 3.64
N THR A 236 25.50 17.05 2.73
CA THR A 236 26.35 15.99 2.23
C THR A 236 26.52 16.18 0.70
N LYS A 237 27.46 15.46 0.06
CA LYS A 237 27.77 15.65 -1.38
C LYS A 237 26.54 15.62 -2.30
N ASP A 238 25.56 14.76 -2.00
CA ASP A 238 24.43 14.49 -2.89
C ASP A 238 23.06 14.68 -2.18
N SER A 239 23.06 15.14 -0.93
CA SER A 239 21.83 15.24 -0.13
C SER A 239 21.99 16.22 1.03
N TRP A 240 20.87 16.56 1.63
CA TRP A 240 20.82 17.27 2.90
C TRP A 240 20.09 16.42 3.94
N LYS A 241 20.46 16.63 5.19
CA LYS A 241 19.96 15.84 6.32
C LYS A 241 19.51 16.76 7.44
N VAL A 242 18.28 16.57 7.91
CA VAL A 242 17.78 17.21 9.13
C VAL A 242 17.89 16.21 10.28
N LYS A 243 18.52 16.62 11.35
CA LYS A 243 18.62 15.86 12.60
C LYS A 243 17.97 16.66 13.71
N VAL A 244 16.99 16.09 14.38
CA VAL A 244 16.39 16.64 15.59
C VAL A 244 16.88 15.81 16.77
N SER A 245 17.54 16.44 17.70
CA SER A 245 18.06 15.81 18.91
C SER A 245 17.38 16.41 20.14
N ASP A 246 16.98 15.58 21.09
CA ASP A 246 16.32 15.98 22.32
C ASP A 246 16.92 15.26 23.53
N THR A 247 16.76 15.88 24.71
CA THR A 247 17.11 15.28 26.01
C THR A 247 15.87 14.74 26.74
N GLY A 248 14.90 14.29 25.96
CA GLY A 248 13.62 13.81 26.45
C GLY A 248 13.68 12.41 27.08
N ILE A 249 12.49 11.87 27.34
CA ILE A 249 12.31 10.55 27.98
C ILE A 249 12.84 9.38 27.14
N GLY A 250 13.26 9.63 25.89
CA GLY A 250 13.76 8.64 24.97
C GLY A 250 12.69 7.62 24.50
N ILE A 251 13.14 6.63 23.75
CA ILE A 251 12.31 5.53 23.24
C ILE A 251 12.96 4.20 23.62
N PRO A 252 12.26 3.32 24.36
CA PRO A 252 12.77 2.00 24.70
C PRO A 252 13.25 1.23 23.47
N ALA A 253 14.39 0.54 23.56
CA ALA A 253 15.02 -0.13 22.43
C ALA A 253 14.07 -1.12 21.72
N GLU A 254 13.27 -1.84 22.52
CA GLU A 254 12.30 -2.84 22.03
C GLU A 254 11.10 -2.22 21.29
N GLU A 255 10.86 -0.93 21.53
CA GLU A 255 9.71 -0.20 20.96
C GLU A 255 10.06 0.60 19.71
N LYS A 256 11.35 0.84 19.41
CA LYS A 256 11.82 1.65 18.28
C LYS A 256 11.21 1.24 16.93
N LYS A 257 11.00 -0.05 16.70
CA LYS A 257 10.36 -0.56 15.46
C LYS A 257 8.83 -0.37 15.45
N LYS A 258 8.23 -0.07 16.60
CA LYS A 258 6.78 0.06 16.75
C LYS A 258 6.29 1.50 16.70
N ILE A 259 7.18 2.50 16.89
CA ILE A 259 6.79 3.93 16.96
C ILE A 259 6.13 4.47 15.68
N PHE A 260 6.34 3.81 14.56
CA PHE A 260 5.71 4.15 13.28
C PHE A 260 4.37 3.43 13.05
N LYS A 261 3.91 2.61 13.99
CA LYS A 261 2.60 1.96 13.89
C LYS A 261 1.50 2.93 14.31
N LEU A 262 0.34 2.76 13.68
CA LEU A 262 -0.86 3.54 13.98
C LEU A 262 -1.24 3.42 15.47
N HIS A 263 -1.54 4.55 16.11
CA HIS A 263 -1.93 4.66 17.53
C HIS A 263 -0.92 4.08 18.53
N PHE A 264 0.32 3.81 18.08
CA PHE A 264 1.34 3.34 19.01
C PHE A 264 1.87 4.50 19.86
N ARG A 265 1.98 4.24 21.16
CA ARG A 265 2.61 5.14 22.15
C ARG A 265 3.54 4.32 23.01
N GLY A 266 4.77 4.81 23.19
CA GLY A 266 5.75 4.16 24.04
C GLY A 266 5.27 4.04 25.49
N SER A 267 5.64 2.96 26.16
CA SER A 267 5.27 2.69 27.54
C SER A 267 5.66 3.84 28.48
N ASN A 268 6.85 4.41 28.29
CA ASN A 268 7.33 5.56 29.05
C ASN A 268 6.52 6.84 28.79
N ALA A 269 6.03 7.05 27.55
CA ALA A 269 5.18 8.19 27.20
C ALA A 269 3.77 8.06 27.80
N ILE A 270 3.25 6.85 27.95
CA ILE A 270 1.97 6.59 28.62
C ILE A 270 2.10 6.86 30.12
N ASN A 271 3.16 6.37 30.74
CA ASN A 271 3.43 6.52 32.18
C ASN A 271 3.69 7.99 32.57
N SER A 272 4.28 8.78 31.70
CA SER A 272 4.52 10.22 31.93
C SER A 272 3.27 11.11 31.79
N LYS A 273 2.08 10.55 31.53
CA LYS A 273 0.81 11.26 31.32
C LYS A 273 0.85 12.31 30.20
N ILE A 274 1.84 12.28 29.32
CA ILE A 274 1.94 13.18 28.16
C ILE A 274 0.87 12.78 27.15
N THR A 275 -0.05 13.69 26.84
CA THR A 275 -1.16 13.42 25.90
C THR A 275 -0.67 13.31 24.45
N GLY A 276 -1.20 12.37 23.67
CA GLY A 276 -0.86 12.23 22.24
C GLY A 276 -1.71 11.17 21.54
N SER A 277 -1.96 11.34 20.23
CA SER A 277 -2.78 10.44 19.43
C SER A 277 -2.05 9.18 18.94
N GLY A 278 -0.70 9.19 18.93
CA GLY A 278 0.11 8.12 18.33
C GLY A 278 0.06 8.07 16.79
N ILE A 279 -0.39 9.14 16.14
CA ILE A 279 -0.53 9.22 14.67
C ILE A 279 0.65 9.94 14.02
N GLY A 280 1.27 10.90 14.71
CA GLY A 280 2.26 11.83 14.12
C GLY A 280 3.46 11.13 13.48
N LEU A 281 4.13 10.20 14.19
CA LEU A 281 5.30 9.49 13.65
C LEU A 281 4.93 8.50 12.55
N MET A 282 3.75 7.91 12.60
CA MET A 282 3.26 7.08 11.50
C MET A 282 3.02 7.92 10.24
N LEU A 283 2.47 9.14 10.37
CA LEU A 283 2.31 10.06 9.26
C LEU A 283 3.66 10.45 8.65
N VAL A 284 4.68 10.72 9.46
CA VAL A 284 6.07 10.95 9.01
C VAL A 284 6.62 9.79 8.19
N TRP A 285 6.30 8.56 8.57
CA TRP A 285 6.74 7.37 7.85
C TRP A 285 6.07 7.19 6.49
N LYS A 286 4.82 7.64 6.36
CA LYS A 286 4.02 7.49 5.13
C LYS A 286 4.24 8.60 4.11
N LEU A 287 4.65 9.80 4.53
CA LEU A 287 4.92 10.96 3.67
C LEU A 287 6.31 10.89 3.03
#